data_1dd6b5d170413259449f15226fc0cb67
#
_entry.id   1dd6b5d170413259449f15226fc0cb67
#
_cell.length_a   1.000
_cell.length_b   1.000
_cell.length_c   1.000
_cell.angle_alpha   90.00
_cell.angle_beta   90.00
_cell.angle_gamma   90.00
#
_symmetry.space_group_name_H-M   'P 1'
#
loop_
_entity.id
_entity.type
_entity.pdbx_description
1 polymer ?
#
loop_
_entity_poly.entity_id
_entity_poly.type
_entity_poly.pdbx_seq_one_letter_code
_entity_poly.pdbx_strand_id
1 'polypeptide(L)'
;PIIRSKRPNIKFLIVGQHPTANVRKLSELPNIEVTGRVEDVKPYIARSAVYVVPLRIGGGTRLKILEALAMEKAVVSTSVGAEGLGLINNKEIIIEDNPRQFAAKVVELLENPDRCRQLGKKGQSRVQRDYGWQAIGEKLRSVYASLVEKSKG
;
A
#
# COMPACT_ATOMS: atom_id res chain seq x y z
N PRO A 1 0.28 -2.67 -19.40
CA PRO A 1 0.77 -2.21 -20.74
C PRO A 1 1.56 -0.91 -20.63
N ILE A 2 1.00 0.17 -20.03
CA ILE A 2 1.61 1.52 -20.00
C ILE A 2 2.98 1.53 -19.31
N ILE A 3 3.10 0.92 -18.11
CA ILE A 3 4.38 0.84 -17.38
C ILE A 3 5.39 0.05 -18.22
N ARG A 4 4.98 -1.09 -18.77
CA ARG A 4 5.85 -1.96 -19.56
C ARG A 4 6.36 -1.30 -20.86
N SER A 5 5.57 -0.43 -21.50
CA SER A 5 6.04 0.31 -22.68
C SER A 5 7.18 1.27 -22.36
N LYS A 6 7.22 1.81 -21.12
CA LYS A 6 8.30 2.71 -20.68
C LYS A 6 9.45 1.97 -19.98
N ARG A 7 9.16 0.83 -19.34
CA ARG A 7 10.12 0.01 -18.59
C ARG A 7 9.95 -1.46 -18.95
N PRO A 8 10.44 -1.91 -20.11
CA PRO A 8 10.20 -3.27 -20.64
C PRO A 8 10.64 -4.41 -19.71
N ASN A 9 11.72 -4.19 -18.97
CA ASN A 9 12.32 -5.19 -18.08
C ASN A 9 11.76 -5.16 -16.64
N ILE A 10 10.75 -4.31 -16.34
CA ILE A 10 10.17 -4.28 -15.00
C ILE A 10 9.45 -5.59 -14.69
N LYS A 11 9.73 -6.15 -13.52
CA LYS A 11 8.98 -7.30 -13.00
C LYS A 11 7.76 -6.82 -12.23
N PHE A 12 6.61 -7.44 -12.47
CA PHE A 12 5.39 -7.19 -11.72
C PHE A 12 4.97 -8.46 -10.99
N LEU A 13 4.93 -8.37 -9.66
CA LEU A 13 4.56 -9.48 -8.77
C LEU A 13 3.14 -9.27 -8.27
N ILE A 14 2.27 -10.24 -8.49
CA ILE A 14 0.91 -10.29 -7.95
C ILE A 14 0.89 -11.38 -6.90
N VAL A 15 0.91 -10.95 -5.64
CA VAL A 15 0.99 -11.85 -4.49
C VAL A 15 -0.35 -11.89 -3.78
N GLY A 16 -0.92 -13.08 -3.65
CA GLY A 16 -2.20 -13.24 -2.94
C GLY A 16 -2.89 -14.56 -3.25
N GLN A 17 -3.71 -15.01 -2.31
CA GLN A 17 -4.46 -16.25 -2.46
C GLN A 17 -5.69 -16.07 -3.37
N HIS A 18 -6.11 -17.17 -3.99
CA HIS A 18 -7.32 -17.27 -4.82
C HIS A 18 -7.39 -16.23 -5.98
N PRO A 19 -6.31 -16.10 -6.80
CA PRO A 19 -6.38 -15.22 -7.96
C PRO A 19 -7.48 -15.68 -8.92
N THR A 20 -8.27 -14.73 -9.43
CA THR A 20 -9.29 -15.02 -10.44
C THR A 20 -8.64 -15.53 -11.73
N ALA A 21 -9.42 -16.19 -12.61
CA ALA A 21 -8.93 -16.65 -13.90
C ALA A 21 -8.28 -15.53 -14.73
N ASN A 22 -8.85 -14.33 -14.70
CA ASN A 22 -8.30 -13.17 -15.40
C ASN A 22 -6.96 -12.72 -14.83
N VAL A 23 -6.78 -12.80 -13.50
CA VAL A 23 -5.49 -12.48 -12.86
C VAL A 23 -4.45 -13.54 -13.19
N ARG A 24 -4.82 -14.83 -13.19
CA ARG A 24 -3.91 -15.92 -13.55
C ARG A 24 -3.38 -15.78 -14.98
N LYS A 25 -4.24 -15.42 -15.95
CA LYS A 25 -3.83 -15.16 -17.34
C LYS A 25 -2.77 -14.07 -17.48
N LEU A 26 -2.63 -13.17 -16.49
CA LEU A 26 -1.56 -12.16 -16.54
C LEU A 26 -0.16 -12.78 -16.46
N SER A 27 0.00 -13.98 -15.87
CA SER A 27 1.29 -14.68 -15.83
C SER A 27 1.77 -15.18 -17.20
N GLU A 28 0.89 -15.20 -18.21
CA GLU A 28 1.27 -15.50 -19.59
C GLU A 28 2.04 -14.33 -20.24
N LEU A 29 1.96 -13.13 -19.65
CA LEU A 29 2.68 -11.96 -20.12
C LEU A 29 4.10 -11.96 -19.56
N PRO A 30 5.12 -11.57 -20.36
CA PRO A 30 6.50 -11.53 -19.89
C PRO A 30 6.67 -10.57 -18.71
N ASN A 31 7.51 -10.99 -17.76
CA ASN A 31 7.83 -10.24 -16.53
C ASN A 31 6.66 -10.04 -15.55
N ILE A 32 5.57 -10.82 -15.65
CA ILE A 32 4.50 -10.86 -14.66
C ILE A 32 4.50 -12.22 -13.98
N GLU A 33 4.53 -12.21 -12.66
CA GLU A 33 4.46 -13.40 -11.81
C GLU A 33 3.23 -13.32 -10.92
N VAL A 34 2.43 -14.38 -10.90
CA VAL A 34 1.25 -14.54 -10.02
C VAL A 34 1.52 -15.71 -9.09
N THR A 35 1.80 -15.42 -7.82
CA THR A 35 2.27 -16.45 -6.88
C THR A 35 1.16 -17.35 -6.33
N GLY A 36 -0.08 -16.88 -6.29
CA GLY A 36 -1.10 -17.52 -5.47
C GLY A 36 -0.83 -17.31 -3.97
N ARG A 37 -1.25 -18.30 -3.14
CA ARG A 37 -1.01 -18.25 -1.69
C ARG A 37 0.48 -18.41 -1.40
N VAL A 38 1.01 -17.53 -0.56
CA VAL A 38 2.36 -17.62 0.00
C VAL A 38 2.26 -17.71 1.53
N GLU A 39 3.27 -18.28 2.17
CA GLU A 39 3.34 -18.39 3.63
C GLU A 39 3.55 -17.01 4.27
N ASP A 40 4.46 -16.21 3.71
CA ASP A 40 4.75 -14.85 4.17
C ASP A 40 4.84 -13.89 2.97
N VAL A 41 4.14 -12.77 3.04
CA VAL A 41 4.17 -11.72 2.00
C VAL A 41 5.33 -10.74 2.17
N LYS A 42 5.92 -10.65 3.36
CA LYS A 42 6.96 -9.68 3.69
C LYS A 42 8.19 -9.75 2.79
N PRO A 43 8.73 -10.94 2.43
CA PRO A 43 9.85 -11.02 1.50
C PRO A 43 9.55 -10.41 0.12
N TYR A 44 8.30 -10.53 -0.35
CA TYR A 44 7.87 -9.93 -1.61
C TYR A 44 7.74 -8.41 -1.51
N ILE A 45 7.21 -7.90 -0.40
CA ILE A 45 7.17 -6.47 -0.12
C ILE A 45 8.60 -5.93 0.00
N ALA A 46 9.47 -6.58 0.76
CA ALA A 46 10.84 -6.13 1.00
C ALA A 46 11.63 -5.91 -0.31
N ARG A 47 11.52 -6.82 -1.27
CA ARG A 47 12.23 -6.72 -2.56
C ARG A 47 11.56 -5.82 -3.60
N SER A 48 10.34 -5.33 -3.34
CA SER A 48 9.67 -4.42 -4.28
C SER A 48 10.27 -3.00 -4.20
N ALA A 49 10.44 -2.36 -5.35
CA ALA A 49 10.82 -0.95 -5.44
C ALA A 49 9.61 -0.04 -5.16
N VAL A 50 8.47 -0.35 -5.74
CA VAL A 50 7.20 0.38 -5.55
C VAL A 50 6.09 -0.63 -5.28
N TYR A 51 5.26 -0.34 -4.28
CA TYR A 51 4.09 -1.15 -3.95
C TYR A 51 2.83 -0.52 -4.55
N VAL A 52 2.03 -1.29 -5.27
CA VAL A 52 0.87 -0.76 -6.01
C VAL A 52 -0.44 -1.39 -5.52
N VAL A 53 -1.46 -0.57 -5.32
CA VAL A 53 -2.80 -1.00 -4.87
C VAL A 53 -3.88 -0.39 -5.78
N PRO A 54 -4.07 -0.94 -7.00
CA PRO A 54 -5.00 -0.41 -7.99
C PRO A 54 -6.44 -0.91 -7.77
N LEU A 55 -6.95 -0.83 -6.54
CA LEU A 55 -8.30 -1.28 -6.21
C LEU A 55 -9.33 -0.30 -6.74
N ARG A 56 -10.35 -0.81 -7.43
CA ARG A 56 -11.51 -0.04 -7.88
C ARG A 56 -12.76 -0.31 -7.05
N ILE A 57 -12.83 -1.46 -6.41
CA ILE A 57 -13.91 -1.91 -5.55
C ILE A 57 -13.28 -2.63 -4.37
N GLY A 58 -13.80 -2.42 -3.19
CA GLY A 58 -13.35 -3.12 -2.00
C GLY A 58 -13.82 -2.44 -0.74
N GLY A 59 -13.94 -3.20 0.33
CA GLY A 59 -14.29 -2.75 1.68
C GLY A 59 -13.25 -3.20 2.71
N GLY A 60 -13.46 -2.81 3.98
CA GLY A 60 -12.63 -3.20 5.12
C GLY A 60 -11.32 -2.42 5.25
N THR A 61 -10.61 -2.69 6.33
CA THR A 61 -9.33 -2.04 6.66
C THR A 61 -8.27 -2.36 5.61
N ARG A 62 -7.56 -1.33 5.18
CA ARG A 62 -6.54 -1.42 4.13
C ARG A 62 -5.17 -1.91 4.67
N LEU A 63 -5.17 -3.01 5.42
CA LEU A 63 -3.98 -3.54 6.11
C LEU A 63 -2.78 -3.70 5.18
N LYS A 64 -2.99 -4.11 3.93
CA LYS A 64 -1.92 -4.26 2.92
C LYS A 64 -1.13 -2.95 2.66
N ILE A 65 -1.79 -1.79 2.74
CA ILE A 65 -1.12 -0.49 2.60
C ILE A 65 -0.34 -0.18 3.87
N LEU A 66 -0.94 -0.37 5.05
CA LEU A 66 -0.27 -0.15 6.33
C LEU A 66 0.98 -1.03 6.46
N GLU A 67 0.89 -2.29 6.05
CA GLU A 67 2.01 -3.22 6.06
C GLU A 67 3.14 -2.77 5.11
N ALA A 68 2.83 -2.38 3.88
CA ALA A 68 3.81 -1.88 2.94
C ALA A 68 4.48 -0.58 3.43
N LEU A 69 3.71 0.35 4.00
CA LEU A 69 4.23 1.59 4.58
C LEU A 69 5.08 1.31 5.83
N ALA A 70 4.67 0.38 6.70
CA ALA A 70 5.47 -0.04 7.87
C ALA A 70 6.84 -0.60 7.46
N MET A 71 6.93 -1.20 6.27
CA MET A 71 8.16 -1.68 5.65
C MET A 71 8.88 -0.62 4.80
N GLU A 72 8.57 0.67 4.99
CA GLU A 72 9.21 1.81 4.30
C GLU A 72 9.05 1.76 2.76
N LYS A 73 7.97 1.18 2.25
CA LYS A 73 7.73 1.13 0.79
C LYS A 73 6.99 2.36 0.30
N ALA A 74 7.44 2.88 -0.84
CA ALA A 74 6.64 3.85 -1.58
C ALA A 74 5.40 3.15 -2.13
N VAL A 75 4.23 3.69 -1.80
CA VAL A 75 2.94 3.12 -2.20
C VAL A 75 2.25 4.05 -3.19
N VAL A 76 1.75 3.47 -4.29
CA VAL A 76 0.83 4.11 -5.23
C VAL A 76 -0.51 3.37 -5.14
N SER A 77 -1.57 4.09 -4.81
CA SER A 77 -2.90 3.53 -4.61
C SER A 77 -3.97 4.34 -5.35
N THR A 78 -5.12 3.74 -5.55
CA THR A 78 -6.35 4.48 -5.87
C THR A 78 -6.95 5.09 -4.60
N SER A 79 -7.87 6.04 -4.73
CA SER A 79 -8.63 6.59 -3.61
C SER A 79 -9.36 5.48 -2.85
N VAL A 80 -10.02 4.56 -3.56
CA VAL A 80 -10.66 3.37 -2.97
C VAL A 80 -9.67 2.50 -2.22
N GLY A 81 -8.46 2.32 -2.76
CA GLY A 81 -7.42 1.51 -2.10
C GLY A 81 -6.89 2.12 -0.81
N ALA A 82 -6.86 3.46 -0.69
CA ALA A 82 -6.35 4.20 0.46
C ALA A 82 -7.46 4.71 1.41
N GLU A 83 -8.72 4.40 1.11
CA GLU A 83 -9.88 4.88 1.87
C GLU A 83 -9.75 4.57 3.37
N GLY A 84 -10.13 5.54 4.20
CA GLY A 84 -10.14 5.40 5.66
C GLY A 84 -8.78 5.49 6.36
N LEU A 85 -7.66 5.58 5.62
CA LEU A 85 -6.32 5.65 6.22
C LEU A 85 -5.88 7.07 6.58
N GLY A 86 -6.57 8.12 6.14
CA GLY A 86 -6.21 9.51 6.43
C GLY A 86 -4.78 9.88 6.00
N LEU A 87 -4.22 9.21 4.99
CA LEU A 87 -2.88 9.45 4.46
C LEU A 87 -2.89 10.67 3.54
N ILE A 88 -1.81 11.44 3.58
CA ILE A 88 -1.67 12.67 2.78
C ILE A 88 -1.05 12.32 1.42
N ASN A 89 -1.83 12.60 0.36
CA ASN A 89 -1.37 12.39 -1.01
C ASN A 89 -0.08 13.18 -1.32
N ASN A 90 0.81 12.60 -2.11
CA ASN A 90 2.13 13.10 -2.49
C ASN A 90 3.12 13.35 -1.32
N LYS A 91 2.72 13.05 -0.08
CA LYS A 91 3.55 13.19 1.11
C LYS A 91 3.86 11.85 1.77
N GLU A 92 2.85 11.01 1.99
CA GLU A 92 2.92 9.74 2.71
C GLU A 92 2.60 8.54 1.81
N ILE A 93 1.83 8.81 0.76
CA ILE A 93 1.39 7.87 -0.27
C ILE A 93 1.16 8.65 -1.56
N ILE A 94 1.13 7.99 -2.71
CA ILE A 94 0.58 8.57 -3.93
C ILE A 94 -0.81 7.99 -4.17
N ILE A 95 -1.82 8.87 -4.32
CA ILE A 95 -3.19 8.50 -4.62
C ILE A 95 -3.53 9.03 -6.00
N GLU A 96 -3.92 8.12 -6.89
CA GLU A 96 -4.23 8.44 -8.28
C GLU A 96 -5.26 7.43 -8.84
N ASP A 97 -6.37 7.94 -9.35
CA ASP A 97 -7.47 7.10 -9.86
C ASP A 97 -7.43 6.92 -11.37
N ASN A 98 -6.85 7.87 -12.10
CA ASN A 98 -6.71 7.74 -13.55
C ASN A 98 -5.63 6.72 -13.89
N PRO A 99 -5.93 5.64 -14.67
CA PRO A 99 -4.98 4.57 -14.93
C PRO A 99 -3.70 5.02 -15.64
N ARG A 100 -3.78 6.04 -16.51
CA ARG A 100 -2.60 6.57 -17.23
C ARG A 100 -1.71 7.35 -16.28
N GLN A 101 -2.30 8.18 -15.42
CA GLN A 101 -1.57 8.96 -14.43
C GLN A 101 -1.03 8.05 -13.32
N PHE A 102 -1.78 7.04 -12.87
CA PHE A 102 -1.30 6.01 -11.97
C PHE A 102 -0.03 5.34 -12.50
N ALA A 103 -0.05 4.91 -13.76
CA ALA A 103 1.11 4.31 -14.39
C ALA A 103 2.28 5.29 -14.49
N ALA A 104 2.03 6.57 -14.79
CA ALA A 104 3.04 7.61 -14.83
C ALA A 104 3.69 7.83 -13.46
N LYS A 105 2.90 7.83 -12.38
CA LYS A 105 3.41 7.96 -11.00
C LYS A 105 4.26 6.76 -10.58
N VAL A 106 3.89 5.56 -10.99
CA VAL A 106 4.73 4.38 -10.75
C VAL A 106 6.07 4.50 -11.48
N VAL A 107 6.06 4.91 -12.75
CA VAL A 107 7.30 5.11 -13.53
C VAL A 107 8.17 6.21 -12.90
N GLU A 108 7.57 7.35 -12.51
CA GLU A 108 8.26 8.45 -11.83
C GLU A 108 9.02 7.96 -10.59
N LEU A 109 8.38 7.15 -9.75
CA LEU A 109 9.02 6.59 -8.56
C LEU A 109 10.14 5.60 -8.90
N LEU A 110 9.94 4.74 -9.91
CA LEU A 110 10.96 3.81 -10.37
C LEU A 110 12.20 4.50 -10.95
N GLU A 111 12.05 5.71 -11.48
CA GLU A 111 13.12 6.54 -12.04
C GLU A 111 13.77 7.47 -11.02
N ASN A 112 13.13 7.66 -9.85
CA ASN A 112 13.64 8.52 -8.80
C ASN A 112 13.71 7.77 -7.44
N PRO A 113 14.80 7.01 -7.21
CA PRO A 113 14.98 6.25 -5.97
C PRO A 113 14.97 7.13 -4.70
N ASP A 114 15.44 8.38 -4.78
CA ASP A 114 15.44 9.29 -3.64
C ASP A 114 14.02 9.69 -3.24
N ARG A 115 13.18 10.06 -4.21
CA ARG A 115 11.77 10.34 -3.97
C ARG A 115 11.06 9.10 -3.44
N CYS A 116 11.37 7.93 -3.98
CA CYS A 116 10.82 6.66 -3.52
C CYS A 116 11.13 6.43 -2.04
N ARG A 117 12.41 6.59 -1.63
CA ARG A 117 12.83 6.49 -0.22
C ARG A 117 12.17 7.54 0.68
N GLN A 118 12.11 8.79 0.25
CA GLN A 118 11.48 9.85 1.03
C GLN A 118 10.00 9.60 1.28
N LEU A 119 9.27 9.14 0.25
CA LEU A 119 7.86 8.80 0.35
C LEU A 119 7.65 7.64 1.32
N GLY A 120 8.45 6.57 1.20
CA GLY A 120 8.41 5.40 2.07
C GLY A 120 8.66 5.76 3.54
N LYS A 121 9.70 6.56 3.83
CA LYS A 121 10.00 7.04 5.20
C LYS A 121 8.87 7.84 5.82
N LYS A 122 8.27 8.77 5.06
CA LYS A 122 7.14 9.57 5.54
C LYS A 122 5.92 8.70 5.81
N GLY A 123 5.63 7.75 4.91
CA GLY A 123 4.56 6.78 5.09
C GLY A 123 4.78 5.90 6.32
N GLN A 124 5.99 5.38 6.52
CA GLN A 124 6.36 4.60 7.70
C GLN A 124 6.18 5.39 9.00
N SER A 125 6.70 6.63 9.06
CA SER A 125 6.54 7.49 10.23
C SER A 125 5.08 7.75 10.56
N ARG A 126 4.23 7.92 9.55
CA ARG A 126 2.78 8.08 9.72
C ARG A 126 2.14 6.83 10.32
N VAL A 127 2.47 5.66 9.78
CA VAL A 127 1.92 4.37 10.26
C VAL A 127 2.37 4.09 11.69
N GLN A 128 3.64 4.29 12.01
CA GLN A 128 4.15 4.09 13.37
C GLN A 128 3.45 5.00 14.38
N ARG A 129 3.24 6.28 14.04
CA ARG A 129 2.60 7.26 14.91
C ARG A 129 1.12 6.97 15.15
N ASP A 130 0.37 6.59 14.12
CA ASP A 130 -1.10 6.58 14.18
C ASP A 130 -1.68 5.16 14.30
N TYR A 131 -0.95 4.14 13.84
CA TYR A 131 -1.38 2.74 13.77
C TYR A 131 -0.47 1.78 14.55
N GLY A 132 0.59 2.30 15.20
CA GLY A 132 1.41 1.51 16.11
C GLY A 132 0.62 1.06 17.34
N TRP A 133 0.93 -0.11 17.88
CA TRP A 133 0.24 -0.67 19.06
C TRP A 133 0.23 0.27 20.25
N GLN A 134 1.30 1.05 20.44
CA GLN A 134 1.36 2.04 21.52
C GLN A 134 0.30 3.13 21.33
N ALA A 135 0.21 3.72 20.12
CA ALA A 135 -0.77 4.75 19.80
C ALA A 135 -2.21 4.24 19.90
N ILE A 136 -2.46 3.00 19.46
CA ILE A 136 -3.77 2.35 19.61
C ILE A 136 -4.10 2.12 21.10
N GLY A 137 -3.13 1.66 21.89
CA GLY A 137 -3.29 1.45 23.31
C GLY A 137 -3.61 2.75 24.06
N GLU A 138 -2.96 3.86 23.73
CA GLU A 138 -3.24 5.17 24.30
C GLU A 138 -4.64 5.68 23.95
N LYS A 139 -5.06 5.54 22.70
CA LYS A 139 -6.42 5.87 22.27
C LYS A 139 -7.47 5.05 23.01
N LEU A 140 -7.25 3.75 23.15
CA LEU A 140 -8.16 2.88 23.89
C LEU A 140 -8.27 3.29 25.34
N ARG A 141 -7.14 3.56 26.01
CA ARG A 141 -7.10 4.02 27.40
C ARG A 141 -7.87 5.33 27.58
N SER A 142 -7.72 6.30 26.67
CA SER A 142 -8.44 7.57 26.74
C SER A 142 -9.96 7.39 26.61
N VAL A 143 -10.42 6.47 25.75
CA VAL A 143 -11.83 6.14 25.63
C VAL A 143 -12.38 5.54 26.92
N TYR A 144 -11.69 4.56 27.51
CA TYR A 144 -12.10 3.97 28.79
C TYR A 144 -12.14 5.01 29.91
N ALA A 145 -11.13 5.86 30.03
CA ALA A 145 -11.12 6.93 31.04
C ALA A 145 -12.35 7.84 30.92
N SER A 146 -12.68 8.27 29.69
CA SER A 146 -13.84 9.13 29.43
C SER A 146 -15.19 8.46 29.78
N LEU A 147 -15.30 7.14 29.60
CA LEU A 147 -16.50 6.39 29.93
C LEU A 147 -16.67 6.25 31.47
N VAL A 148 -15.57 5.99 32.17
CA VAL A 148 -15.58 5.90 33.65
C VAL A 148 -15.97 7.23 34.30
N GLU A 149 -15.45 8.36 33.74
CA GLU A 149 -15.85 9.70 34.23
C GLU A 149 -17.33 9.97 34.03
N LYS A 150 -17.88 9.66 32.85
CA LYS A 150 -19.32 9.82 32.57
C LYS A 150 -20.23 8.92 33.39
N SER A 151 -19.74 7.82 33.89
CA SER A 151 -20.54 6.89 34.72
C SER A 151 -20.59 7.27 36.20
N LYS A 152 -19.79 8.27 36.63
CA LYS A 152 -19.72 8.76 38.00
C LYS A 152 -20.54 10.04 38.24
N GLY A 153 -21.10 10.63 37.23
CA GLY A 153 -21.98 11.82 37.30
C GLY A 153 -23.40 11.47 36.93
#